data_0c83eb20313bd653b9346f559dbac5cf
#
_entry.id   0c83eb20313bd653b9346f559dbac5cf
#
_cell.length_a   1.000
_cell.length_b   1.000
_cell.length_c   1.000
_cell.angle_alpha   90.00
_cell.angle_beta   90.00
_cell.angle_gamma   90.00
#
_symmetry.space_group_name_H-M   'P 1'
#
loop_
_entity.id
_entity.type
_entity.pdbx_description
1 polymer ?
#
loop_
_entity_poly.entity_id
_entity_poly.type
_entity_poly.pdbx_seq_one_letter_code
_entity_poly.pdbx_strand_id
1 'polypeptide(L)'
;IATYEIQLAQKKDQLAKCHICSPIDGTVLTKYVKEGESVTVGKPLFKVADLGDVYVRAYFTTSQLASLKIGDSLTVILDDGSAKPKEYKGRLVWISSQAEFTPKNIQTRDERADLVYAVKVAVPNDGALRLGMYAYVRK
;
A
#
# COMPACT_ATOMS: atom_id res chain seq x y z
N ILE A 1 -50.23 8.22 -11.77
CA ILE A 1 -49.30 9.34 -11.61
C ILE A 1 -48.17 8.91 -10.68
N ALA A 2 -48.40 8.36 -9.49
CA ALA A 2 -47.38 7.92 -8.55
C ALA A 2 -46.41 6.87 -9.15
N THR A 3 -46.90 5.95 -10.01
CA THR A 3 -46.06 4.95 -10.67
C THR A 3 -45.03 5.57 -11.61
N TYR A 4 -45.41 6.61 -12.34
CA TYR A 4 -44.50 7.34 -13.25
C TYR A 4 -43.46 8.15 -12.47
N GLU A 5 -43.82 8.71 -11.32
CA GLU A 5 -42.89 9.42 -10.45
C GLU A 5 -41.84 8.47 -9.88
N ILE A 6 -42.22 7.26 -9.49
CA ILE A 6 -41.29 6.22 -9.03
C ILE A 6 -40.34 5.80 -10.14
N GLN A 7 -40.88 5.56 -11.35
CA GLN A 7 -40.07 5.21 -12.52
C GLN A 7 -39.10 6.33 -12.89
N LEU A 8 -39.51 7.58 -12.83
CA LEU A 8 -38.65 8.73 -13.06
C LEU A 8 -37.52 8.82 -12.03
N ALA A 9 -37.83 8.61 -10.75
CA ALA A 9 -36.85 8.59 -9.68
C ALA A 9 -35.81 7.47 -9.88
N GLN A 10 -36.25 6.27 -10.28
CA GLN A 10 -35.36 5.15 -10.61
C GLN A 10 -34.43 5.48 -11.78
N LYS A 11 -34.94 6.11 -12.83
CA LYS A 11 -34.14 6.51 -14.00
C LYS A 11 -33.13 7.61 -13.65
N LYS A 12 -33.49 8.57 -12.81
CA LYS A 12 -32.58 9.58 -12.29
C LYS A 12 -31.49 9.00 -11.45
N ASP A 13 -31.79 8.02 -10.58
CA ASP A 13 -30.82 7.30 -9.78
C ASP A 13 -29.82 6.51 -10.66
N GLN A 14 -30.33 5.80 -11.67
CA GLN A 14 -29.48 5.11 -12.64
C GLN A 14 -28.56 6.07 -13.39
N LEU A 15 -29.05 7.23 -13.80
CA LEU A 15 -28.24 8.25 -14.46
C LEU A 15 -27.17 8.81 -13.54
N ALA A 16 -27.50 9.07 -12.28
CA ALA A 16 -26.53 9.52 -11.27
C ALA A 16 -25.40 8.51 -11.06
N LYS A 17 -25.70 7.21 -11.08
CA LYS A 17 -24.71 6.12 -10.97
C LYS A 17 -23.79 6.00 -12.20
N CYS A 18 -24.14 6.63 -13.32
CA CYS A 18 -23.24 6.72 -14.49
C CYS A 18 -22.08 7.71 -14.27
N HIS A 19 -22.19 8.61 -13.31
CA HIS A 19 -21.12 9.50 -12.89
C HIS A 19 -20.36 8.88 -11.74
N ILE A 20 -19.26 8.21 -12.05
CA ILE A 20 -18.44 7.50 -11.07
C ILE A 20 -17.37 8.43 -10.54
N CYS A 21 -17.47 8.75 -9.25
CA CYS A 21 -16.52 9.60 -8.53
C CYS A 21 -15.73 8.78 -7.52
N SER A 22 -14.55 9.28 -7.17
CA SER A 22 -13.78 8.70 -6.09
C SER A 22 -14.45 8.98 -4.74
N PRO A 23 -14.61 7.98 -3.85
CA PRO A 23 -15.13 8.17 -2.50
C PRO A 23 -14.09 8.79 -1.54
N ILE A 24 -12.84 8.87 -1.96
CA ILE A 24 -11.72 9.37 -1.16
C ILE A 24 -10.91 10.39 -1.96
N ASP A 25 -10.29 11.31 -1.26
CA ASP A 25 -9.23 12.15 -1.81
C ASP A 25 -7.96 11.33 -1.97
N GLY A 26 -7.31 11.42 -3.10
CA GLY A 26 -6.13 10.60 -3.33
C GLY A 26 -5.60 10.70 -4.75
N THR A 27 -4.65 9.83 -5.05
CA THR A 27 -3.99 9.74 -6.36
C THR A 27 -4.48 8.52 -7.12
N VAL A 28 -4.80 8.70 -8.40
CA VAL A 28 -5.13 7.60 -9.30
C VAL A 28 -3.86 6.80 -9.59
N LEU A 29 -3.83 5.56 -9.13
CA LEU A 29 -2.68 4.67 -9.35
C LEU A 29 -2.76 3.97 -10.70
N THR A 30 -3.95 3.54 -11.09
CA THR A 30 -4.18 2.79 -12.32
C THR A 30 -5.54 3.13 -12.89
N LYS A 31 -5.59 3.31 -14.19
CA LYS A 31 -6.81 3.43 -14.99
C LYS A 31 -6.94 2.16 -15.82
N TYR A 32 -8.03 1.41 -15.60
CA TYR A 32 -8.25 0.10 -16.24
C TYR A 32 -9.03 0.18 -17.55
N VAL A 33 -9.72 1.29 -17.78
CA VAL A 33 -10.58 1.48 -18.95
C VAL A 33 -10.24 2.78 -19.66
N LYS A 34 -10.46 2.80 -20.98
CA LYS A 34 -10.30 3.98 -21.83
C LYS A 34 -11.66 4.46 -22.32
N GLU A 35 -11.71 5.69 -22.75
CA GLU A 35 -12.88 6.25 -23.41
C GLU A 35 -13.27 5.40 -24.62
N GLY A 36 -14.56 5.12 -24.76
CA GLY A 36 -15.11 4.27 -25.81
C GLY A 36 -15.11 2.76 -25.50
N GLU A 37 -14.53 2.32 -24.39
CA GLU A 37 -14.61 0.92 -23.99
C GLU A 37 -15.94 0.60 -23.32
N SER A 38 -16.48 -0.57 -23.65
CA SER A 38 -17.66 -1.11 -22.99
C SER A 38 -17.29 -1.69 -21.63
N VAL A 39 -18.05 -1.30 -20.61
CA VAL A 39 -17.88 -1.77 -19.24
C VAL A 39 -19.09 -2.56 -18.78
N THR A 40 -18.83 -3.59 -18.00
CA THR A 40 -19.87 -4.43 -17.41
C THR A 40 -19.92 -4.22 -15.91
N VAL A 41 -21.03 -4.61 -15.30
CA VAL A 41 -21.18 -4.55 -13.84
C VAL A 41 -20.05 -5.34 -13.16
N GLY A 42 -19.42 -4.73 -12.18
CA GLY A 42 -18.30 -5.35 -11.44
C GLY A 42 -16.91 -5.16 -12.05
N LYS A 43 -16.80 -4.54 -13.23
CA LYS A 43 -15.48 -4.24 -13.82
C LYS A 43 -14.83 -3.05 -13.09
N PRO A 44 -13.62 -3.18 -12.59
CA PRO A 44 -12.90 -2.05 -12.00
C PRO A 44 -12.56 -1.02 -13.08
N LEU A 45 -12.77 0.26 -12.78
CA LEU A 45 -12.52 1.36 -13.73
C LEU A 45 -11.19 2.05 -13.46
N PHE A 46 -10.90 2.31 -12.21
CA PHE A 46 -9.64 2.92 -11.77
C PHE A 46 -9.35 2.54 -10.32
N LYS A 47 -8.10 2.71 -9.94
CA LYS A 47 -7.61 2.48 -8.57
C LYS A 47 -7.08 3.78 -8.00
N VAL A 48 -7.64 4.21 -6.87
CA VAL A 48 -7.24 5.42 -6.14
C VAL A 48 -6.66 5.00 -4.79
N ALA A 49 -5.61 5.67 -4.37
CA ALA A 49 -5.06 5.51 -3.04
C ALA A 49 -4.71 6.87 -2.43
N ASP A 50 -4.91 6.98 -1.13
CA ASP A 50 -4.35 8.06 -0.34
C ASP A 50 -2.87 7.73 -0.10
N LEU A 51 -2.00 8.61 -0.56
CA LEU A 51 -0.55 8.49 -0.43
C LEU A 51 0.02 9.42 0.65
N GLY A 52 -0.82 10.00 1.50
CA GLY A 52 -0.39 10.84 2.62
C GLY A 52 0.46 10.05 3.63
N ASP A 53 0.06 8.82 3.89
CA ASP A 53 0.83 7.87 4.67
C ASP A 53 1.16 6.64 3.84
N VAL A 54 2.42 6.25 3.85
CA VAL A 54 2.89 5.04 3.17
C VAL A 54 3.42 4.03 4.19
N TYR A 55 3.31 2.76 3.85
CA TYR A 55 3.80 1.68 4.69
C TYR A 55 5.04 1.06 4.06
N VAL A 56 6.10 0.99 4.83
CA VAL A 56 7.31 0.24 4.48
C VAL A 56 7.18 -1.15 5.07
N ARG A 57 7.25 -2.16 4.21
CA ARG A 57 7.34 -3.56 4.64
C ARG A 57 8.81 -3.92 4.79
N ALA A 58 9.21 -4.20 5.99
CA ALA A 58 10.57 -4.62 6.32
C ALA A 58 10.55 -6.02 6.96
N TYR A 59 11.69 -6.67 6.97
CA TYR A 59 11.86 -8.00 7.52
C TYR A 59 12.94 -7.98 8.59
N PHE A 60 12.60 -8.44 9.77
CA PHE A 60 13.51 -8.53 10.90
C PHE A 60 13.67 -9.98 11.35
N THR A 61 14.87 -10.33 11.78
CA THR A 61 15.12 -11.62 12.41
C THR A 61 14.52 -11.66 13.81
N THR A 62 14.35 -12.85 14.37
CA THR A 62 13.81 -13.04 15.72
C THR A 62 14.59 -12.26 16.77
N SER A 63 15.92 -12.23 16.67
CA SER A 63 16.77 -11.49 17.60
C SER A 63 16.59 -9.98 17.54
N GLN A 64 16.41 -9.44 16.34
CA GLN A 64 16.13 -8.01 16.14
C GLN A 64 14.72 -7.64 16.61
N LEU A 65 13.75 -8.53 16.37
CA LEU A 65 12.38 -8.32 16.77
C LEU A 65 12.18 -8.27 18.29
N ALA A 66 12.98 -9.04 19.04
CA ALA A 66 12.91 -9.06 20.51
C ALA A 66 13.11 -7.66 21.15
N SER A 67 13.79 -6.77 20.45
CA SER A 67 14.04 -5.39 20.91
C SER A 67 13.01 -4.37 20.41
N LEU A 68 12.04 -4.79 19.61
CA LEU A 68 11.06 -3.92 18.96
C LEU A 68 9.66 -4.13 19.54
N LYS A 69 8.92 -3.04 19.68
CA LYS A 69 7.52 -3.02 20.12
C LYS A 69 6.68 -2.22 19.14
N ILE A 70 5.42 -2.59 19.01
CA ILE A 70 4.45 -1.78 18.25
C ILE A 70 4.39 -0.39 18.86
N GLY A 71 4.55 0.63 18.03
CA GLY A 71 4.60 2.03 18.44
C GLY A 71 6.01 2.62 18.50
N ASP A 72 7.06 1.78 18.41
CA ASP A 72 8.44 2.26 18.38
C ASP A 72 8.71 3.12 17.15
N SER A 73 9.54 4.13 17.33
CA SER A 73 10.04 4.97 16.23
C SER A 73 11.24 4.31 15.59
N LEU A 74 11.18 4.17 14.27
CA LEU A 74 12.23 3.60 13.46
C LEU A 74 12.69 4.62 12.41
N THR A 75 13.95 4.54 12.02
CA THR A 75 14.49 5.34 10.93
C THR A 75 14.37 4.56 9.63
N VAL A 76 13.70 5.13 8.67
CA VAL A 76 13.56 4.58 7.30
C VAL A 76 14.47 5.38 6.38
N ILE A 77 15.40 4.70 5.74
CA ILE A 77 16.37 5.27 4.83
C ILE A 77 15.96 4.86 3.42
N LEU A 78 15.63 5.86 2.59
CA LEU A 78 15.23 5.63 1.22
C LEU A 78 16.44 5.32 0.35
N ASP A 79 16.37 4.23 -0.39
CA ASP A 79 17.37 3.88 -1.40
C ASP A 79 16.98 4.48 -2.76
N ASP A 80 17.31 5.75 -2.94
CA ASP A 80 17.05 6.50 -4.17
C ASP A 80 18.29 6.58 -5.09
N GLY A 81 19.38 5.87 -4.73
CA GLY A 81 20.64 5.91 -5.45
C GLY A 81 21.42 7.21 -5.29
N SER A 82 20.99 8.12 -4.42
CA SER A 82 21.68 9.38 -4.16
C SER A 82 22.85 9.19 -3.17
N ALA A 83 23.85 10.07 -3.27
CA ALA A 83 24.99 10.08 -2.34
C ALA A 83 24.59 10.45 -0.89
N LYS A 84 23.43 11.05 -0.71
CA LYS A 84 22.83 11.40 0.58
C LYS A 84 21.40 10.89 0.63
N PRO A 85 21.20 9.64 1.10
CA PRO A 85 19.85 9.07 1.19
C PRO A 85 19.00 9.88 2.17
N LYS A 86 17.74 10.06 1.84
CA LYS A 86 16.79 10.73 2.72
C LYS A 86 16.39 9.78 3.85
N GLU A 87 16.36 10.30 5.05
CA GLU A 87 15.91 9.59 6.24
C GLU A 87 14.54 10.09 6.66
N TYR A 88 13.66 9.15 6.97
CA TYR A 88 12.32 9.41 7.46
C TYR A 88 12.12 8.76 8.82
N LYS A 89 11.39 9.42 9.70
CA LYS A 89 10.95 8.80 10.94
C LYS A 89 9.65 8.06 10.70
N GLY A 90 9.67 6.76 10.89
CA GLY A 90 8.50 5.91 10.81
C GLY A 90 8.10 5.36 12.16
N ARG A 91 6.86 4.91 12.27
CA ARG A 91 6.33 4.24 13.45
C ARG A 91 6.00 2.79 13.11
N LEU A 92 6.45 1.86 13.94
CA LEU A 92 6.10 0.46 13.82
C LEU A 92 4.63 0.25 14.17
N VAL A 93 3.81 -0.13 13.20
CA VAL A 93 2.35 -0.26 13.37
C VAL A 93 1.88 -1.70 13.39
N TRP A 94 2.65 -2.61 12.82
CA TRP A 94 2.26 -4.00 12.73
C TRP A 94 3.47 -4.93 12.64
N ILE A 95 3.34 -6.08 13.30
CA ILE A 95 4.32 -7.17 13.28
C ILE A 95 3.56 -8.44 12.91
N SER A 96 4.10 -9.23 11.97
CA SER A 96 3.52 -10.51 11.61
C SER A 96 3.59 -11.50 12.78
N SER A 97 2.51 -12.22 13.00
CA SER A 97 2.47 -13.34 13.97
C SER A 97 3.12 -14.61 13.42
N GLN A 98 3.38 -14.67 12.13
CA GLN A 98 3.98 -15.82 11.46
C GLN A 98 5.31 -15.45 10.86
N ALA A 99 6.28 -16.34 10.99
CA ALA A 99 7.56 -16.21 10.32
C ALA A 99 7.42 -16.51 8.83
N GLU A 100 8.13 -15.75 8.02
CA GLU A 100 8.26 -15.97 6.58
C GLU A 100 9.69 -16.43 6.28
N PHE A 101 9.84 -17.29 5.29
CA PHE A 101 11.18 -17.61 4.78
C PHE A 101 11.67 -16.47 3.89
N THR A 102 12.92 -16.05 4.08
CA THR A 102 13.53 -15.12 3.10
C THR A 102 13.58 -15.81 1.74
N PRO A 103 13.04 -15.20 0.69
CA PRO A 103 13.16 -15.73 -0.66
C PRO A 103 14.60 -15.48 -1.18
N LYS A 104 15.57 -16.19 -0.63
CA LYS A 104 16.90 -16.29 -1.22
C LYS A 104 16.95 -17.54 -2.10
N ASN A 105 17.34 -17.35 -3.35
CA ASN A 105 17.76 -18.48 -4.18
C ASN A 105 19.01 -19.10 -3.54
N ILE A 106 18.81 -20.18 -2.83
CA ILE A 106 19.87 -20.89 -2.10
C ILE A 106 20.65 -21.71 -3.12
N GLN A 107 21.90 -21.36 -3.32
CA GLN A 107 22.86 -22.16 -4.14
C GLN A 107 23.88 -22.93 -3.29
N THR A 108 23.87 -22.80 -1.96
CA THR A 108 24.84 -23.49 -1.10
C THR A 108 24.18 -24.13 0.12
N ARG A 109 24.75 -25.29 0.52
CA ARG A 109 24.24 -26.16 1.62
C ARG A 109 24.30 -25.55 3.02
N ASP A 110 25.00 -24.44 3.23
CA ASP A 110 25.27 -23.85 4.53
C ASP A 110 24.48 -22.59 4.87
N GLU A 111 23.68 -22.06 3.95
CA GLU A 111 22.77 -20.97 4.26
C GLU A 111 21.44 -21.52 4.79
N ARG A 112 21.34 -21.59 6.10
CA ARG A 112 20.06 -21.81 6.78
C ARG A 112 19.10 -20.71 6.34
N ALA A 113 17.93 -21.11 5.85
CA ALA A 113 16.85 -20.17 5.59
C ALA A 113 16.50 -19.49 6.93
N ASP A 114 16.95 -18.26 7.11
CA ASP A 114 16.64 -17.49 8.31
C ASP A 114 15.16 -17.14 8.29
N LEU A 115 14.48 -17.53 9.35
CA LEU A 115 13.11 -17.14 9.60
C LEU A 115 13.10 -15.65 9.93
N VAL A 116 12.32 -14.90 9.17
CA VAL A 116 12.12 -13.47 9.34
C VAL A 116 10.66 -13.15 9.57
N TYR A 117 10.42 -12.07 10.27
CA TYR A 117 9.08 -11.56 10.51
C TYR A 117 8.87 -10.28 9.71
N ALA A 118 7.77 -10.23 8.98
CA ALA A 118 7.37 -9.03 8.28
C ALA A 118 6.84 -8.00 9.28
N VAL A 119 7.26 -6.77 9.12
CA VAL A 119 6.76 -5.63 9.89
C VAL A 119 6.27 -4.54 8.95
N LYS A 120 5.32 -3.74 9.40
CA LYS A 120 4.89 -2.55 8.69
C LYS A 120 5.24 -1.32 9.49
N VAL A 121 5.94 -0.40 8.85
CA VAL A 121 6.33 0.88 9.42
C VAL A 121 5.56 1.96 8.67
N ALA A 122 4.74 2.73 9.38
CA ALA A 122 4.03 3.87 8.82
C ALA A 122 4.99 5.06 8.72
N VAL A 123 5.07 5.65 7.54
CA VAL A 123 5.93 6.80 7.26
C VAL A 123 5.07 7.88 6.62
N PRO A 124 5.07 9.12 7.14
CA PRO A 124 4.40 10.23 6.47
C PRO A 124 5.12 10.53 5.14
N ASN A 125 4.33 10.67 4.09
CA ASN A 125 4.86 10.91 2.76
C ASN A 125 4.92 12.41 2.46
N ASP A 126 6.09 12.90 2.11
CA ASP A 126 6.30 14.27 1.63
C ASP A 126 6.15 14.42 0.10
N GLY A 127 5.65 13.37 -0.57
CA GLY A 127 5.54 13.29 -2.03
C GLY A 127 6.75 12.67 -2.73
N ALA A 128 7.84 12.41 -2.00
CA ALA A 128 9.03 11.76 -2.56
C ALA A 128 8.93 10.23 -2.51
N LEU A 129 8.17 9.68 -1.58
CA LEU A 129 7.99 8.23 -1.44
C LEU A 129 6.99 7.72 -2.48
N ARG A 130 7.41 6.73 -3.26
CA ARG A 130 6.59 6.07 -4.27
C ARG A 130 6.47 4.58 -3.99
N LEU A 131 5.34 4.01 -4.40
CA LEU A 131 5.12 2.58 -4.28
C LEU A 131 6.15 1.82 -5.12
N GLY A 132 6.71 0.75 -4.54
CA GLY A 132 7.72 -0.09 -5.18
C GLY A 132 9.16 0.37 -4.98
N MET A 133 9.40 1.46 -4.25
CA MET A 133 10.76 1.86 -3.88
C MET A 133 11.34 0.97 -2.79
N TYR A 134 12.65 0.80 -2.81
CA TYR A 134 13.39 0.10 -1.78
C TYR A 134 13.80 1.06 -0.66
N ALA A 135 13.76 0.56 0.55
CA ALA A 135 14.18 1.31 1.72
C ALA A 135 14.84 0.38 2.76
N TYR A 136 15.71 0.95 3.57
CA TYR A 136 16.29 0.28 4.72
C TYR A 136 15.66 0.81 5.99
N VAL A 137 15.42 -0.06 6.95
CA VAL A 137 14.86 0.30 8.25
C VAL A 137 15.89 0.03 9.34
N ARG A 138 16.15 1.04 10.15
CA ARG A 138 17.08 0.99 11.27
C ARG A 138 16.39 1.50 12.54
N LYS A 139 16.73 0.89 13.67
CA LYS A 139 16.36 1.36 15.00
C LYS A 139 17.23 2.52 15.45
#